data_a7d78758d83a3e3dee5ddf4c1953b945
#
_entry.id   a7d78758d83a3e3dee5ddf4c1953b945
#
_cell.length_a   1.000
_cell.length_b   1.000
_cell.length_c   1.000
_cell.angle_alpha   90.00
_cell.angle_beta   90.00
_cell.angle_gamma   90.00
#
_symmetry.space_group_name_H-M   'P 1'
#
loop_
_entity.id
_entity.type
_entity.pdbx_description
1 polymer ?
#
loop_
_entity_poly.entity_id
_entity_poly.type
_entity_poly.pdbx_seq_one_letter_code
_entity_poly.pdbx_strand_id
1 'polypeptide(L)'
;MFDDKFVWGVASSAYQVEGTDPDDGRGKTVWDTFTEQGRIFQNQNAYTSCDHMHHYKDDYALMKNLGIKAYRFSLNWARILPEGTGRVNEKAIAMYRDMILTMKENGITPYITLFHWEFPQALQEKGGWLNEEVVDWFGEYAKVVAENFSDLCEYFITINEPQCVVCLLYTSDAAD
;
A
#
# COMPACT_ATOMS: atom_id res chain seq x y z
N MET A 1 -22.22 16.94 18.96
CA MET A 1 -22.54 15.53 18.67
C MET A 1 -22.49 15.40 17.16
N PHE A 2 -21.87 14.35 16.62
CA PHE A 2 -21.82 14.16 15.17
C PHE A 2 -23.22 13.79 14.65
N ASP A 3 -23.50 14.21 13.40
CA ASP A 3 -24.71 13.84 12.68
C ASP A 3 -24.73 12.32 12.41
N ASP A 4 -25.92 11.72 12.29
CA ASP A 4 -26.10 10.30 11.93
C ASP A 4 -25.52 9.94 10.55
N LYS A 5 -25.28 10.96 9.71
CA LYS A 5 -24.62 10.83 8.41
C LYS A 5 -23.10 10.87 8.49
N PHE A 6 -22.51 11.14 9.67
CA PHE A 6 -21.08 11.18 9.84
C PHE A 6 -20.48 9.77 9.63
N VAL A 7 -19.50 9.69 8.75
CA VAL A 7 -18.86 8.41 8.42
C VAL A 7 -17.64 8.19 9.32
N TRP A 8 -17.75 7.23 10.21
CA TRP A 8 -16.61 6.76 11.01
C TRP A 8 -15.76 5.83 10.18
N GLY A 9 -14.47 6.13 10.08
CA GLY A 9 -13.50 5.34 9.33
C GLY A 9 -12.20 5.13 10.10
N VAL A 10 -11.42 4.16 9.63
CA VAL A 10 -10.07 3.87 10.11
C VAL A 10 -9.12 3.83 8.93
N ALA A 11 -7.80 3.91 9.19
CA ALA A 11 -6.79 3.90 8.15
C ALA A 11 -5.58 3.04 8.56
N SER A 12 -4.95 2.43 7.55
CA SER A 12 -3.65 1.78 7.67
C SER A 12 -2.85 1.94 6.36
N SER A 13 -1.65 1.36 6.33
CA SER A 13 -0.89 1.20 5.09
C SER A 13 -0.37 -0.22 4.92
N ALA A 14 -0.09 -0.61 3.68
CA ALA A 14 0.35 -1.94 3.33
C ALA A 14 1.57 -2.39 4.15
N TYR A 15 2.64 -1.60 4.16
CA TYR A 15 3.86 -1.91 4.91
C TYR A 15 3.61 -2.11 6.41
N GLN A 16 2.68 -1.33 6.99
CA GLN A 16 2.42 -1.36 8.43
C GLN A 16 1.65 -2.61 8.87
N VAL A 17 0.82 -3.21 8.01
CA VAL A 17 -0.11 -4.24 8.46
C VAL A 17 -0.09 -5.54 7.66
N GLU A 18 0.29 -5.53 6.37
CA GLU A 18 0.06 -6.67 5.48
C GLU A 18 0.88 -7.91 5.83
N GLY A 19 2.16 -7.72 6.11
CA GLY A 19 3.12 -8.83 6.12
C GLY A 19 3.58 -9.23 4.71
N THR A 20 4.31 -10.32 4.62
CA THR A 20 4.83 -10.88 3.35
C THR A 20 4.74 -12.39 3.35
N ASP A 21 4.41 -12.95 2.21
CA ASP A 21 4.51 -14.37 1.95
C ASP A 21 5.65 -14.61 0.94
N PRO A 22 6.60 -15.53 1.19
CA PRO A 22 7.69 -15.83 0.25
C PRO A 22 7.22 -16.18 -1.17
N ASP A 23 6.01 -16.72 -1.30
CA ASP A 23 5.45 -17.20 -2.57
C ASP A 23 4.46 -16.21 -3.22
N ASP A 24 4.29 -15.01 -2.66
CA ASP A 24 3.33 -14.02 -3.17
C ASP A 24 3.81 -13.29 -4.44
N GLY A 25 5.10 -13.42 -4.76
CA GLY A 25 5.70 -12.81 -5.94
C GLY A 25 5.94 -11.29 -5.82
N ARG A 26 5.87 -10.73 -4.62
CA ARG A 26 6.18 -9.33 -4.34
C ARG A 26 7.65 -9.01 -4.64
N GLY A 27 7.89 -7.88 -5.28
CA GLY A 27 9.24 -7.29 -5.38
C GLY A 27 9.67 -6.64 -4.06
N LYS A 28 10.97 -6.34 -3.94
CA LYS A 28 11.50 -5.59 -2.80
C LYS A 28 11.05 -4.13 -2.85
N THR A 29 10.82 -3.57 -1.67
CA THR A 29 10.64 -2.13 -1.46
C THR A 29 11.90 -1.50 -0.88
N VAL A 30 11.98 -0.19 -0.93
CA VAL A 30 13.06 0.57 -0.25
C VAL A 30 13.13 0.26 1.25
N TRP A 31 11.99 -0.02 1.90
CA TRP A 31 11.94 -0.39 3.31
C TRP A 31 12.57 -1.75 3.60
N ASP A 32 12.39 -2.73 2.71
CA ASP A 32 13.04 -4.03 2.84
C ASP A 32 14.56 -3.87 2.80
N THR A 33 15.07 -3.13 1.81
CA THR A 33 16.50 -2.85 1.67
C THR A 33 17.03 -2.06 2.86
N PHE A 34 16.31 -1.06 3.33
CA PHE A 34 16.70 -0.25 4.50
C PHE A 34 16.81 -1.11 5.77
N THR A 35 15.89 -2.06 5.95
CA THR A 35 15.92 -3.02 7.05
C THR A 35 17.12 -3.97 6.93
N GLU A 36 17.36 -4.55 5.75
CA GLU A 36 18.46 -5.46 5.49
C GLU A 36 19.84 -4.80 5.72
N GLN A 37 19.94 -3.49 5.50
CA GLN A 37 21.13 -2.69 5.78
C GLN A 37 21.32 -2.37 7.28
N GLY A 38 20.41 -2.81 8.14
CA GLY A 38 20.49 -2.56 9.59
C GLY A 38 20.20 -1.11 10.00
N ARG A 39 19.53 -0.34 9.15
CA ARG A 39 19.22 1.08 9.40
C ARG A 39 17.94 1.28 10.22
N ILE A 40 17.18 0.20 10.48
CA ILE A 40 15.98 0.24 11.32
C ILE A 40 16.35 -0.11 12.76
N PHE A 41 15.75 0.60 13.72
CA PHE A 41 15.93 0.36 15.16
C PHE A 41 15.70 -1.12 15.49
N GLN A 42 16.68 -1.75 16.13
CA GLN A 42 16.68 -3.18 16.51
C GLN A 42 16.44 -4.15 15.33
N ASN A 43 16.75 -3.74 14.11
CA ASN A 43 16.51 -4.52 12.89
C ASN A 43 15.05 -5.01 12.74
N GLN A 44 14.09 -4.26 13.29
CA GLN A 44 12.68 -4.56 13.12
C GLN A 44 12.31 -4.50 11.64
N ASN A 45 11.42 -5.37 11.23
CA ASN A 45 10.94 -5.45 9.85
C ASN A 45 9.42 -5.64 9.83
N ALA A 46 8.83 -5.51 8.64
CA ALA A 46 7.40 -5.68 8.43
C ALA A 46 7.04 -7.01 7.75
N TYR A 47 7.93 -8.02 7.82
CA TYR A 47 7.68 -9.28 7.12
C TYR A 47 6.49 -10.06 7.69
N THR A 48 6.23 -9.95 8.97
CA THR A 48 5.00 -10.47 9.58
C THR A 48 4.01 -9.35 9.85
N SER A 49 4.46 -8.26 10.50
CA SER A 49 3.63 -7.11 10.88
C SER A 49 2.37 -7.54 11.64
N CYS A 50 1.18 -7.13 11.21
CA CYS A 50 -0.11 -7.60 11.73
C CYS A 50 -0.63 -8.82 10.98
N ASP A 51 0.08 -9.27 9.97
CA ASP A 51 -0.31 -10.40 9.12
C ASP A 51 -1.71 -10.24 8.49
N HIS A 52 -2.04 -9.00 8.16
CA HIS A 52 -3.36 -8.63 7.64
C HIS A 52 -3.73 -9.40 6.37
N MET A 53 -2.75 -9.77 5.55
CA MET A 53 -2.98 -10.59 4.35
C MET A 53 -3.69 -11.91 4.65
N HIS A 54 -3.47 -12.50 5.83
CA HIS A 54 -4.10 -13.75 6.23
C HIS A 54 -5.29 -13.54 7.16
N HIS A 55 -5.41 -12.37 7.80
CA HIS A 55 -6.42 -12.07 8.82
C HIS A 55 -7.47 -11.03 8.41
N TYR A 56 -7.40 -10.45 7.18
CA TYR A 56 -8.31 -9.37 6.76
C TYR A 56 -9.81 -9.70 6.91
N LYS A 57 -10.22 -10.96 6.78
CA LYS A 57 -11.62 -11.35 6.96
C LYS A 57 -12.10 -11.14 8.39
N ASP A 58 -11.26 -11.52 9.35
CA ASP A 58 -11.54 -11.32 10.78
C ASP A 58 -11.45 -9.84 11.16
N ASP A 59 -10.47 -9.12 10.60
CA ASP A 59 -10.29 -7.70 10.82
C ASP A 59 -11.48 -6.89 10.33
N TYR A 60 -12.01 -7.20 9.13
CA TYR A 60 -13.19 -6.51 8.60
C TYR A 60 -14.47 -6.87 9.36
N ALA A 61 -14.59 -8.10 9.85
CA ALA A 61 -15.68 -8.49 10.74
C ALA A 61 -15.61 -7.71 12.07
N LEU A 62 -14.41 -7.51 12.63
CA LEU A 62 -14.19 -6.68 13.81
C LEU A 62 -14.55 -5.21 13.53
N MET A 63 -14.09 -4.62 12.43
CA MET A 63 -14.42 -3.25 12.02
C MET A 63 -15.95 -3.06 11.91
N LYS A 64 -16.65 -4.01 11.29
CA LYS A 64 -18.11 -4.00 11.20
C LYS A 64 -18.78 -3.98 12.59
N ASN A 65 -18.30 -4.82 13.50
CA ASN A 65 -18.83 -4.92 14.87
C ASN A 65 -18.59 -3.61 15.66
N LEU A 66 -17.51 -2.90 15.37
CA LEU A 66 -17.19 -1.58 15.94
C LEU A 66 -17.97 -0.42 15.27
N GLY A 67 -18.77 -0.70 14.24
CA GLY A 67 -19.54 0.30 13.53
C GLY A 67 -18.75 1.14 12.54
N ILE A 68 -17.54 0.71 12.16
CA ILE A 68 -16.70 1.36 11.15
C ILE A 68 -17.37 1.24 9.77
N LYS A 69 -17.44 2.35 9.04
CA LYS A 69 -18.12 2.44 7.74
C LYS A 69 -17.18 2.71 6.57
N ALA A 70 -15.96 3.12 6.84
CA ALA A 70 -14.95 3.39 5.83
C ALA A 70 -13.58 2.88 6.27
N TYR A 71 -12.81 2.33 5.34
CA TYR A 71 -11.44 1.92 5.59
C TYR A 71 -10.52 2.43 4.48
N ARG A 72 -9.55 3.27 4.87
CA ARG A 72 -8.47 3.68 4.00
C ARG A 72 -7.31 2.74 4.17
N PHE A 73 -6.86 2.14 3.10
CA PHE A 73 -5.68 1.28 3.06
C PHE A 73 -4.82 1.62 1.84
N SER A 74 -3.57 1.24 1.83
CA SER A 74 -2.74 1.39 0.64
C SER A 74 -2.53 0.07 -0.08
N LEU A 75 -2.21 0.16 -1.36
CA LEU A 75 -1.71 -0.95 -2.15
C LEU A 75 -0.17 -0.93 -2.10
N ASN A 76 0.46 -2.08 -2.02
CA ASN A 76 1.90 -2.17 -2.14
C ASN A 76 2.28 -2.21 -3.62
N TRP A 77 2.92 -1.13 -4.10
CA TRP A 77 3.30 -1.00 -5.50
C TRP A 77 4.19 -2.17 -5.96
N ALA A 78 5.22 -2.52 -5.19
CA ALA A 78 6.11 -3.63 -5.50
C ALA A 78 5.42 -5.02 -5.41
N ARG A 79 4.25 -5.12 -4.80
CA ARG A 79 3.44 -6.34 -4.82
C ARG A 79 2.67 -6.46 -6.13
N ILE A 80 2.14 -5.35 -6.63
CA ILE A 80 1.37 -5.31 -7.89
C ILE A 80 2.30 -5.37 -9.10
N LEU A 81 3.37 -4.57 -9.10
CA LEU A 81 4.41 -4.52 -10.12
C LEU A 81 5.77 -4.82 -9.46
N PRO A 82 6.23 -6.08 -9.44
CA PRO A 82 7.43 -6.48 -8.69
C PRO A 82 8.70 -5.73 -9.08
N GLU A 83 8.83 -5.34 -10.35
CA GLU A 83 9.93 -4.52 -10.88
C GLU A 83 9.59 -3.02 -10.92
N GLY A 84 8.43 -2.64 -10.35
CA GLY A 84 7.89 -1.29 -10.37
C GLY A 84 7.16 -0.92 -11.66
N THR A 85 7.42 -1.59 -12.75
CA THR A 85 6.81 -1.44 -14.08
C THR A 85 6.70 -2.79 -14.78
N GLY A 86 5.95 -2.86 -15.87
CA GLY A 86 5.89 -4.01 -16.77
C GLY A 86 5.01 -5.15 -16.24
N ARG A 87 5.61 -6.23 -15.79
CA ARG A 87 4.86 -7.45 -15.42
C ARG A 87 3.97 -7.25 -14.19
N VAL A 88 2.66 -7.44 -14.39
CA VAL A 88 1.66 -7.44 -13.31
C VAL A 88 1.72 -8.76 -12.53
N ASN A 89 1.64 -8.69 -11.22
CA ASN A 89 1.48 -9.84 -10.35
C ASN A 89 -0.02 -10.15 -10.16
N GLU A 90 -0.52 -11.09 -10.94
CA GLU A 90 -1.94 -11.49 -10.93
C GLU A 90 -2.40 -12.05 -9.57
N LYS A 91 -1.49 -12.67 -8.80
CA LYS A 91 -1.81 -13.12 -7.44
C LYS A 91 -2.14 -11.94 -6.53
N ALA A 92 -1.36 -10.84 -6.63
CA ALA A 92 -1.60 -9.63 -5.87
C ALA A 92 -2.92 -8.95 -6.27
N ILE A 93 -3.21 -8.90 -7.57
CA ILE A 93 -4.48 -8.36 -8.05
C ILE A 93 -5.65 -9.17 -7.47
N ALA A 94 -5.59 -10.51 -7.58
CA ALA A 94 -6.64 -11.38 -7.05
C ALA A 94 -6.84 -11.20 -5.53
N MET A 95 -5.73 -11.12 -4.77
CA MET A 95 -5.76 -10.90 -3.32
C MET A 95 -6.42 -9.56 -2.96
N TYR A 96 -5.98 -8.46 -3.54
CA TYR A 96 -6.57 -7.14 -3.24
C TYR A 96 -8.03 -7.06 -3.68
N ARG A 97 -8.42 -7.69 -4.78
CA ARG A 97 -9.83 -7.76 -5.18
C ARG A 97 -10.68 -8.49 -4.13
N ASP A 98 -10.20 -9.64 -3.62
CA ASP A 98 -10.89 -10.39 -2.57
C ASP A 98 -11.00 -9.57 -1.27
N MET A 99 -9.95 -8.86 -0.88
CA MET A 99 -9.97 -7.94 0.26
C MET A 99 -11.04 -6.85 0.08
N ILE A 100 -11.09 -6.18 -1.08
CA ILE A 100 -12.07 -5.12 -1.36
C ILE A 100 -13.49 -5.67 -1.36
N LEU A 101 -13.73 -6.82 -1.97
CA LEU A 101 -15.04 -7.48 -1.96
C LEU A 101 -15.47 -7.83 -0.53
N THR A 102 -14.56 -8.40 0.27
CA THR A 102 -14.83 -8.72 1.68
C THR A 102 -15.14 -7.47 2.51
N MET A 103 -14.47 -6.34 2.28
CA MET A 103 -14.82 -5.05 2.91
C MET A 103 -16.26 -4.66 2.57
N LYS A 104 -16.63 -4.69 1.28
CA LYS A 104 -17.98 -4.30 0.82
C LYS A 104 -19.06 -5.21 1.41
N GLU A 105 -18.82 -6.52 1.50
CA GLU A 105 -19.72 -7.48 2.15
C GLU A 105 -19.93 -7.19 3.64
N ASN A 106 -18.93 -6.61 4.30
CA ASN A 106 -19.01 -6.14 5.68
C ASN A 106 -19.61 -4.73 5.82
N GLY A 107 -20.04 -4.09 4.72
CA GLY A 107 -20.61 -2.75 4.72
C GLY A 107 -19.59 -1.65 4.97
N ILE A 108 -18.33 -1.90 4.63
CA ILE A 108 -17.20 -0.96 4.76
C ILE A 108 -16.87 -0.42 3.38
N THR A 109 -16.86 0.91 3.23
CA THR A 109 -16.47 1.58 1.99
C THR A 109 -14.95 1.63 1.87
N PRO A 110 -14.35 1.08 0.79
CA PRO A 110 -12.91 1.11 0.58
C PRO A 110 -12.44 2.48 0.09
N TYR A 111 -11.31 2.95 0.60
CA TYR A 111 -10.55 4.11 0.12
C TYR A 111 -9.12 3.65 -0.17
N ILE A 112 -8.75 3.58 -1.44
CA ILE A 112 -7.45 3.07 -1.88
C ILE A 112 -6.43 4.21 -1.95
N THR A 113 -5.33 4.07 -1.22
CA THR A 113 -4.13 4.91 -1.40
C THR A 113 -3.15 4.17 -2.32
N LEU A 114 -2.77 4.79 -3.45
CA LEU A 114 -1.87 4.17 -4.39
C LEU A 114 -0.46 4.05 -3.85
N PHE A 115 0.04 5.11 -3.25
CA PHE A 115 1.41 5.15 -2.73
C PHE A 115 1.43 5.62 -1.27
N HIS A 116 1.93 4.75 -0.38
CA HIS A 116 2.13 5.05 1.05
C HIS A 116 3.55 4.68 1.49
N TRP A 117 4.54 5.11 0.66
CA TRP A 117 5.98 5.09 0.88
C TRP A 117 6.69 3.75 0.56
N GLU A 118 5.95 2.71 0.17
CA GLU A 118 6.54 1.46 -0.30
C GLU A 118 7.00 1.57 -1.76
N PHE A 119 8.07 2.31 -1.99
CA PHE A 119 8.62 2.48 -3.33
C PHE A 119 9.36 1.22 -3.78
N PRO A 120 9.15 0.74 -5.02
CA PRO A 120 9.86 -0.42 -5.54
C PRO A 120 11.39 -0.21 -5.56
N GLN A 121 12.14 -1.13 -4.96
CA GLN A 121 13.59 -1.05 -4.92
C GLN A 121 14.21 -1.01 -6.32
N ALA A 122 13.64 -1.76 -7.27
CA ALA A 122 14.10 -1.77 -8.66
C ALA A 122 14.02 -0.40 -9.35
N LEU A 123 13.07 0.46 -8.95
CA LEU A 123 12.97 1.84 -9.42
C LEU A 123 13.87 2.79 -8.63
N GLN A 124 14.09 2.51 -7.34
CA GLN A 124 15.03 3.26 -6.52
C GLN A 124 16.45 3.16 -7.09
N GLU A 125 16.86 1.98 -7.55
CA GLU A 125 18.16 1.74 -8.20
C GLU A 125 18.35 2.50 -9.52
N LYS A 126 17.24 2.94 -10.13
CA LYS A 126 17.23 3.79 -11.33
C LYS A 126 17.20 5.29 -11.00
N GLY A 127 17.33 5.67 -9.73
CA GLY A 127 17.31 7.05 -9.27
C GLY A 127 16.02 7.47 -8.53
N GLY A 128 15.05 6.57 -8.41
CA GLY A 128 13.85 6.77 -7.60
C GLY A 128 13.06 8.03 -7.98
N TRP A 129 12.65 8.79 -6.97
CA TRP A 129 11.91 10.04 -7.16
C TRP A 129 12.72 11.17 -7.83
N LEU A 130 14.06 11.02 -7.96
CA LEU A 130 14.93 11.98 -8.67
C LEU A 130 14.95 11.75 -10.18
N ASN A 131 14.58 10.57 -10.62
CA ASN A 131 14.50 10.27 -12.04
C ASN A 131 13.22 10.85 -12.62
N GLU A 132 13.34 11.66 -13.69
CA GLU A 132 12.18 12.26 -14.37
C GLU A 132 11.17 11.22 -14.89
N GLU A 133 11.64 10.01 -15.22
CA GLU A 133 10.78 8.89 -15.64
C GLU A 133 9.81 8.41 -14.55
N VAL A 134 9.98 8.83 -13.29
CA VAL A 134 9.08 8.45 -12.18
C VAL A 134 7.63 8.83 -12.45
N VAL A 135 7.40 9.88 -13.24
CA VAL A 135 6.06 10.31 -13.64
C VAL A 135 5.39 9.23 -14.51
N ASP A 136 6.15 8.68 -15.45
CA ASP A 136 5.66 7.61 -16.34
C ASP A 136 5.49 6.30 -15.58
N TRP A 137 6.43 5.95 -14.70
CA TRP A 137 6.33 4.75 -13.86
C TRP A 137 5.12 4.79 -12.94
N PHE A 138 4.89 5.94 -12.29
CA PHE A 138 3.70 6.11 -11.44
C PHE A 138 2.41 6.12 -12.26
N GLY A 139 2.44 6.71 -13.46
CA GLY A 139 1.33 6.70 -14.41
C GLY A 139 0.95 5.27 -14.85
N GLU A 140 1.94 4.43 -15.18
CA GLU A 140 1.74 3.02 -15.51
C GLU A 140 1.12 2.26 -14.33
N TYR A 141 1.68 2.42 -13.13
CA TYR A 141 1.14 1.81 -11.92
C TYR A 141 -0.30 2.25 -11.64
N ALA A 142 -0.58 3.55 -11.70
CA ALA A 142 -1.92 4.09 -11.47
C ALA A 142 -2.93 3.55 -12.50
N LYS A 143 -2.49 3.37 -13.76
CA LYS A 143 -3.32 2.74 -14.81
C LYS A 143 -3.65 1.29 -14.46
N VAL A 144 -2.65 0.48 -14.07
CA VAL A 144 -2.88 -0.92 -13.64
C VAL A 144 -3.85 -0.97 -12.46
N VAL A 145 -3.70 -0.09 -11.47
CA VAL A 145 -4.63 0.01 -10.34
C VAL A 145 -6.04 0.36 -10.80
N ALA A 146 -6.20 1.35 -11.66
CA ALA A 146 -7.51 1.76 -12.16
C ALA A 146 -8.19 0.63 -12.97
N GLU A 147 -7.46 -0.01 -13.87
CA GLU A 147 -7.98 -1.10 -14.69
C GLU A 147 -8.45 -2.32 -13.89
N ASN A 148 -7.84 -2.55 -12.71
CA ASN A 148 -8.13 -3.74 -11.91
C ASN A 148 -9.07 -3.50 -10.71
N PHE A 149 -9.28 -2.25 -10.28
CA PHE A 149 -10.03 -1.98 -9.05
C PHE A 149 -11.14 -0.92 -9.17
N SER A 150 -11.25 -0.20 -10.29
CA SER A 150 -12.26 0.87 -10.44
C SER A 150 -13.71 0.34 -10.51
N ASP A 151 -13.89 -0.93 -10.81
CA ASP A 151 -15.20 -1.60 -10.74
C ASP A 151 -15.64 -1.89 -9.29
N LEU A 152 -14.71 -1.89 -8.35
CA LEU A 152 -14.94 -2.22 -6.94
C LEU A 152 -14.82 -1.02 -6.00
N CYS A 153 -14.04 -0.02 -6.35
CA CYS A 153 -13.72 1.14 -5.50
C CYS A 153 -13.91 2.45 -6.27
N GLU A 154 -14.55 3.44 -5.63
CA GLU A 154 -14.79 4.78 -6.19
C GLU A 154 -13.77 5.81 -5.69
N TYR A 155 -13.08 5.54 -4.58
CA TYR A 155 -12.24 6.50 -3.87
C TYR A 155 -10.77 6.14 -3.95
N PHE A 156 -10.00 6.94 -4.69
CA PHE A 156 -8.57 6.79 -4.85
C PHE A 156 -7.81 8.01 -4.33
N ILE A 157 -6.75 7.76 -3.59
CA ILE A 157 -5.81 8.76 -3.07
C ILE A 157 -4.46 8.46 -3.70
N THR A 158 -3.85 9.43 -4.36
CA THR A 158 -2.63 9.19 -5.14
C THR A 158 -1.42 8.92 -4.24
N ILE A 159 -1.08 9.87 -3.36
CA ILE A 159 0.14 9.81 -2.54
C ILE A 159 -0.22 10.18 -1.10
N ASN A 160 0.22 9.37 -0.14
CA ASN A 160 0.15 9.73 1.27
C ASN A 160 1.26 10.72 1.62
N GLU A 161 0.88 11.86 2.20
CA GLU A 161 1.81 12.86 2.75
C GLU A 161 2.96 13.21 1.79
N PRO A 162 2.67 13.75 0.60
CA PRO A 162 3.72 14.04 -0.38
C PRO A 162 4.80 15.00 0.15
N GLN A 163 4.45 15.89 1.08
CA GLN A 163 5.40 16.77 1.76
C GLN A 163 6.43 15.98 2.59
N CYS A 164 6.01 14.87 3.22
CA CYS A 164 6.93 14.03 3.99
C CYS A 164 7.89 13.26 3.07
N VAL A 165 7.42 12.84 1.90
CA VAL A 165 8.29 12.23 0.89
C VAL A 165 9.39 13.19 0.50
N VAL A 166 9.05 14.45 0.19
CA VAL A 166 10.02 15.46 -0.24
C VAL A 166 10.93 15.92 0.90
N CYS A 167 10.39 16.13 2.11
CA CYS A 167 11.14 16.75 3.20
C CYS A 167 11.89 15.76 4.10
N LEU A 168 11.48 14.50 4.17
CA LEU A 168 12.02 13.53 5.11
C LEU A 168 12.70 12.35 4.42
N LEU A 169 12.03 11.70 3.45
CA LEU A 169 12.60 10.54 2.77
C LEU A 169 13.69 10.94 1.77
N TYR A 170 13.66 12.19 1.31
CA TYR A 170 14.56 12.71 0.31
C TYR A 170 15.80 13.37 0.88
N THR A 171 15.66 14.03 2.03
CA THR A 171 16.77 14.75 2.67
C THR A 171 17.64 13.86 3.53
N SER A 172 17.20 12.68 3.94
CA SER A 172 18.02 11.74 4.69
C SER A 172 19.11 11.08 3.85
N ASP A 173 18.89 10.92 2.53
CA ASP A 173 19.89 10.37 1.60
C ASP A 173 20.80 11.44 0.97
N ALA A 174 20.45 12.73 1.12
CA ALA A 174 21.25 13.84 0.61
C ALA A 174 22.27 14.40 1.63
N ALA A 175 22.32 13.82 2.84
CA ALA A 175 23.21 14.26 3.92
C ALA A 175 24.45 13.36 4.11
N ASP A 176 24.62 12.33 3.32
CA ASP A 176 25.79 11.47 3.21
C ASP A 176 26.46 11.65 1.82
#